data_27bdfc5e9cc3589025f428005ac71d46
#
_entry.id   27bdfc5e9cc3589025f428005ac71d46
#
_cell.length_a   1.000
_cell.length_b   1.000
_cell.length_c   1.000
_cell.angle_alpha   90.00
_cell.angle_beta   90.00
_cell.angle_gamma   90.00
#
_symmetry.space_group_name_H-M   'P 1'
#
loop_
_entity.id
_entity.type
_entity.pdbx_description
1 polymer ?
#
loop_
_entity_poly.entity_id
_entity_poly.type
_entity_poly.pdbx_seq_one_letter_code
_entity_poly.pdbx_strand_id
1 'polypeptide(L)'
;MHRCNDVAETSKVRKKLCVKCRSSSASVVLQQKESYCVSCFQKKSSHKFRSAMGREKLFRVESPVLVEVSGSAASVSLVNMVLVAADTKERKRLKMRPVFVHILFSSEQFDPNSLSALVTHVQRTGYPCYVVDAASIFAPHIKEHICSFSGETPKCSYAQQFQDLCNSCTSGTVLNELTYRLKMALLYRLACCLKLDFVLLDSTSTVLSAAVLSNVAQGRGPQIADEVAMIDRRWVDVTFLRPLREFTNEEVALFNYFFHERQITFPVYPQRLLTPLRAASIQVASSEFVEHLQTEFSSTVTTLIASASKFQPTNNNLAGDFVSCSLCSSNTNAELLKDINTFEGRFCYGCAGIIEQVDAKELMASIVAIMVKEKDSSKDLHVNCLPAYANK
;
A
#
# COMPACT_ATOMS: atom_id res chain seq x y z
N MET A 1 46.48 51.27 -20.45
CA MET A 1 46.99 50.17 -19.58
C MET A 1 46.21 50.20 -18.28
N HIS A 2 45.12 49.48 -18.19
CA HIS A 2 44.43 49.22 -16.93
C HIS A 2 44.31 47.69 -16.78
N ARG A 3 44.95 47.16 -15.78
CA ARG A 3 44.91 45.76 -15.41
C ARG A 3 43.60 45.50 -14.67
N CYS A 4 42.71 44.69 -15.22
CA CYS A 4 41.63 44.03 -14.49
C CYS A 4 42.21 42.82 -13.82
N ASN A 5 42.29 42.82 -12.49
CA ASN A 5 42.49 41.64 -11.69
C ASN A 5 41.12 41.08 -11.33
N ASP A 6 40.64 40.11 -12.09
CA ASP A 6 39.50 39.29 -11.72
C ASP A 6 39.96 38.28 -10.67
N VAL A 7 39.64 38.59 -9.44
CA VAL A 7 39.75 37.64 -8.33
C VAL A 7 38.55 36.69 -8.43
N ALA A 8 38.78 35.49 -8.96
CA ALA A 8 37.82 34.41 -8.90
C ALA A 8 37.70 33.97 -7.42
N GLU A 9 36.71 34.53 -6.71
CA GLU A 9 36.24 33.99 -5.46
C GLU A 9 35.51 32.66 -5.72
N THR A 10 36.26 31.55 -5.65
CA THR A 10 35.69 30.21 -5.50
C THR A 10 35.00 30.19 -4.17
N SER A 11 33.66 30.36 -4.17
CA SER A 11 32.82 30.17 -3.00
C SER A 11 32.98 28.71 -2.52
N LYS A 12 33.78 28.54 -1.50
CA LYS A 12 33.89 27.26 -0.75
C LYS A 12 32.50 26.94 -0.15
N VAL A 13 31.69 26.16 -0.87
CA VAL A 13 30.46 25.59 -0.34
C VAL A 13 30.86 24.81 0.92
N ARG A 14 30.59 25.36 2.09
CA ARG A 14 30.83 24.68 3.37
C ARG A 14 30.00 23.39 3.37
N LYS A 15 30.63 22.23 3.19
CA LYS A 15 29.98 20.94 3.26
C LYS A 15 29.34 20.80 4.65
N LYS A 16 28.02 20.76 4.71
CA LYS A 16 27.31 20.52 5.97
C LYS A 16 27.74 19.18 6.55
N LEU A 17 28.02 19.13 7.86
CA LEU A 17 28.33 17.88 8.56
C LEU A 17 27.05 17.13 8.89
N CYS A 18 27.15 15.81 8.95
CA CYS A 18 26.07 14.95 9.39
C CYS A 18 25.61 15.32 10.81
N VAL A 19 24.32 15.60 10.99
CA VAL A 19 23.76 16.00 12.30
C VAL A 19 23.87 14.89 13.35
N LYS A 20 23.99 13.62 12.91
CA LYS A 20 24.03 12.46 13.82
C LYS A 20 25.44 12.09 14.28
N CYS A 21 26.38 11.87 13.36
CA CYS A 21 27.76 11.48 13.73
C CYS A 21 28.70 12.66 13.87
N ARG A 22 28.41 13.81 13.28
CA ARG A 22 29.23 15.04 13.28
C ARG A 22 30.66 14.86 12.75
N SER A 23 30.97 13.67 12.20
CA SER A 23 32.32 13.33 11.72
C SER A 23 32.41 13.27 10.18
N SER A 24 31.29 12.98 9.50
CA SER A 24 31.26 12.81 8.04
C SER A 24 30.46 13.92 7.38
N SER A 25 30.81 14.27 6.13
CA SER A 25 30.02 15.20 5.32
C SER A 25 28.63 14.64 5.05
N ALA A 26 27.63 15.51 5.10
CA ALA A 26 26.26 15.15 4.76
C ALA A 26 26.10 14.99 3.26
N SER A 27 25.49 13.89 2.85
CA SER A 27 25.13 13.58 1.44
C SER A 27 23.62 13.54 1.24
N VAL A 28 22.85 13.49 2.30
CA VAL A 28 21.39 13.42 2.33
C VAL A 28 20.85 14.62 3.09
N VAL A 29 19.97 15.37 2.49
CA VAL A 29 19.26 16.48 3.16
C VAL A 29 17.77 16.19 3.08
N LEU A 30 17.13 16.05 4.23
CA LEU A 30 15.68 15.81 4.32
C LEU A 30 14.96 17.10 4.71
N GLN A 31 13.86 17.39 3.99
CA GLN A 31 12.99 18.51 4.28
C GLN A 31 13.76 19.85 4.46
N GLN A 32 14.86 20.01 3.75
CA GLN A 32 15.78 21.19 3.81
C GLN A 32 16.38 21.48 5.20
N LYS A 33 16.16 20.63 6.20
CA LYS A 33 16.53 20.85 7.60
C LYS A 33 17.57 19.86 8.13
N GLU A 34 17.35 18.58 7.91
CA GLU A 34 18.17 17.51 8.50
C GLU A 34 19.18 16.99 7.49
N SER A 35 20.47 17.10 7.82
CA SER A 35 21.59 16.71 6.96
C SER A 35 22.26 15.44 7.50
N TYR A 36 22.28 14.36 6.74
CA TYR A 36 22.85 13.06 7.13
C TYR A 36 23.94 12.60 6.18
N CYS A 37 24.96 11.88 6.68
CA CYS A 37 25.76 11.02 5.83
C CYS A 37 24.97 9.74 5.49
N VAL A 38 25.33 9.06 4.40
CA VAL A 38 24.64 7.87 3.88
C VAL A 38 24.43 6.81 4.97
N SER A 39 25.51 6.46 5.71
CA SER A 39 25.46 5.44 6.76
C SER A 39 24.48 5.80 7.91
N CYS A 40 24.47 7.06 8.34
CA CYS A 40 23.55 7.51 9.38
C CYS A 40 22.10 7.56 8.91
N PHE A 41 21.87 7.92 7.65
CA PHE A 41 20.56 7.93 7.03
C PHE A 41 19.99 6.50 6.91
N GLN A 42 20.78 5.55 6.39
CA GLN A 42 20.37 4.14 6.32
C GLN A 42 20.04 3.54 7.69
N LYS A 43 20.87 3.82 8.71
CA LYS A 43 20.60 3.38 10.09
C LYS A 43 19.33 4.02 10.66
N LYS A 44 19.08 5.32 10.39
CA LYS A 44 17.85 6.02 10.79
C LYS A 44 16.64 5.36 10.17
N SER A 45 16.67 5.13 8.85
CA SER A 45 15.56 4.54 8.09
C SER A 45 15.26 3.12 8.56
N SER A 46 16.27 2.26 8.69
CA SER A 46 16.11 0.90 9.21
C SER A 46 15.55 0.88 10.65
N HIS A 47 16.01 1.80 11.51
CA HIS A 47 15.49 1.92 12.86
C HIS A 47 14.03 2.38 12.88
N LYS A 48 13.67 3.38 12.07
CA LYS A 48 12.30 3.90 11.94
C LYS A 48 11.34 2.79 11.49
N PHE A 49 11.72 2.01 10.47
CA PHE A 49 10.97 0.86 10.00
C PHE A 49 10.77 -0.21 11.09
N ARG A 50 11.87 -0.65 11.74
CA ARG A 50 11.80 -1.66 12.82
C ARG A 50 10.96 -1.17 14.00
N SER A 51 11.06 0.12 14.36
CA SER A 51 10.27 0.72 15.43
C SER A 51 8.78 0.71 15.09
N ALA A 52 8.40 1.05 13.86
CA ALA A 52 7.02 1.01 13.41
C ALA A 52 6.44 -0.40 13.51
N MET A 53 7.16 -1.40 13.00
CA MET A 53 6.72 -2.80 13.01
C MET A 53 6.78 -3.46 14.40
N GLY A 54 7.63 -2.98 15.29
CA GLY A 54 7.84 -3.56 16.63
C GLY A 54 6.88 -3.06 17.71
N ARG A 55 6.15 -1.96 17.49
CA ARG A 55 5.31 -1.30 18.51
C ARG A 55 4.25 -2.24 19.11
N GLU A 56 3.60 -3.03 18.28
CA GLU A 56 2.48 -3.91 18.68
C GLU A 56 2.91 -5.36 18.96
N LYS A 57 4.22 -5.65 18.89
CA LYS A 57 4.76 -7.01 19.05
C LYS A 57 4.03 -8.06 18.17
N LEU A 58 3.66 -7.67 16.95
CA LEU A 58 2.89 -8.48 16.02
C LEU A 58 3.57 -9.83 15.68
N PHE A 59 4.90 -9.81 15.53
CA PHE A 59 5.70 -10.96 15.13
C PHE A 59 6.35 -11.64 16.35
N ARG A 60 5.60 -12.44 17.10
CA ARG A 60 6.10 -13.16 18.27
C ARG A 60 6.89 -14.41 17.88
N VAL A 61 6.44 -15.10 16.86
CA VAL A 61 7.07 -16.24 16.19
C VAL A 61 7.41 -15.89 14.78
N GLU A 62 8.13 -16.74 14.06
CA GLU A 62 8.36 -16.55 12.62
C GLU A 62 7.05 -16.61 11.85
N SER A 63 6.46 -15.42 11.65
CA SER A 63 5.18 -15.27 10.99
C SER A 63 5.39 -15.07 9.50
N PRO A 64 4.74 -15.84 8.64
CA PRO A 64 4.72 -15.58 7.22
C PRO A 64 3.91 -14.31 6.94
N VAL A 65 4.42 -13.45 6.06
CA VAL A 65 3.78 -12.15 5.74
C VAL A 65 3.71 -11.96 4.24
N LEU A 66 2.58 -11.53 3.71
CA LEU A 66 2.43 -11.15 2.31
C LEU A 66 2.94 -9.71 2.13
N VAL A 67 3.82 -9.50 1.17
CA VAL A 67 4.36 -8.17 0.86
C VAL A 67 3.96 -7.80 -0.55
N GLU A 68 3.15 -6.76 -0.68
CA GLU A 68 2.79 -6.23 -2.00
C GLU A 68 3.99 -5.53 -2.64
N VAL A 69 4.28 -5.90 -3.88
CA VAL A 69 5.35 -5.31 -4.70
C VAL A 69 4.71 -4.63 -5.90
N SER A 70 4.36 -3.35 -5.75
CA SER A 70 3.68 -2.59 -6.81
C SER A 70 4.62 -2.16 -7.95
N GLY A 71 5.93 -2.21 -7.75
CA GLY A 71 6.94 -1.66 -8.67
C GLY A 71 7.26 -0.18 -8.45
N SER A 72 6.59 0.48 -7.51
CA SER A 72 6.89 1.86 -7.11
C SER A 72 8.21 1.95 -6.34
N ALA A 73 8.80 3.15 -6.25
CA ALA A 73 9.97 3.40 -5.40
C ALA A 73 9.70 3.01 -3.93
N ALA A 74 8.47 3.21 -3.45
CA ALA A 74 8.05 2.83 -2.11
C ALA A 74 8.04 1.31 -1.92
N SER A 75 7.51 0.54 -2.89
CA SER A 75 7.49 -0.93 -2.80
C SER A 75 8.89 -1.53 -2.83
N VAL A 76 9.79 -0.98 -3.63
CA VAL A 76 11.20 -1.40 -3.65
C VAL A 76 11.88 -1.11 -2.32
N SER A 77 11.66 0.08 -1.74
CA SER A 77 12.14 0.40 -0.40
C SER A 77 11.57 -0.55 0.65
N LEU A 78 10.27 -0.89 0.54
CA LEU A 78 9.63 -1.85 1.44
C LEU A 78 10.30 -3.22 1.38
N VAL A 79 10.52 -3.76 0.18
CA VAL A 79 11.24 -5.03 -0.01
C VAL A 79 12.60 -5.00 0.70
N ASN A 80 13.41 -3.97 0.43
CA ASN A 80 14.74 -3.84 1.01
C ASN A 80 14.71 -3.69 2.53
N MET A 81 13.79 -2.89 3.08
CA MET A 81 13.64 -2.72 4.52
C MET A 81 13.16 -4.00 5.21
N VAL A 82 12.26 -4.76 4.57
CA VAL A 82 11.79 -6.07 5.04
C VAL A 82 12.97 -7.06 5.11
N LEU A 83 13.78 -7.13 4.05
CA LEU A 83 14.94 -8.03 4.00
C LEU A 83 15.95 -7.71 5.10
N VAL A 84 16.31 -6.43 5.25
CA VAL A 84 17.22 -5.98 6.32
C VAL A 84 16.64 -6.25 7.72
N ALA A 85 15.33 -6.09 7.90
CA ALA A 85 14.69 -6.32 9.19
C ALA A 85 14.52 -7.80 9.55
N ALA A 86 14.38 -8.68 8.54
CA ALA A 86 14.26 -10.11 8.71
C ALA A 86 15.62 -10.85 8.77
N ASP A 87 16.74 -10.17 8.47
CA ASP A 87 18.07 -10.78 8.42
C ASP A 87 18.41 -11.47 9.74
N THR A 88 18.72 -12.75 9.66
CA THR A 88 19.06 -13.60 10.82
C THR A 88 20.34 -13.20 11.56
N LYS A 89 21.23 -12.47 10.89
CA LYS A 89 22.48 -11.97 11.48
C LYS A 89 22.26 -10.80 12.46
N GLU A 90 21.09 -10.15 12.36
CA GLU A 90 20.76 -9.00 13.19
C GLU A 90 20.22 -9.43 14.56
N ARG A 91 20.81 -8.91 15.66
CA ARG A 91 20.40 -9.20 17.06
C ARG A 91 18.92 -8.87 17.35
N LYS A 92 18.39 -7.84 16.69
CA LYS A 92 17.01 -7.35 16.85
C LYS A 92 16.22 -7.52 15.55
N ARG A 93 16.28 -8.73 14.97
CA ARG A 93 15.50 -9.05 13.77
C ARG A 93 13.99 -9.07 14.06
N LEU A 94 13.20 -8.73 13.04
CA LEU A 94 11.77 -9.03 13.07
C LEU A 94 11.57 -10.49 12.67
N LYS A 95 10.79 -11.22 13.46
CA LYS A 95 10.50 -12.64 13.22
C LYS A 95 9.43 -12.76 12.15
N MET A 96 9.77 -12.43 10.91
CA MET A 96 8.87 -12.52 9.78
C MET A 96 9.53 -13.26 8.60
N ARG A 97 8.72 -13.98 7.84
CA ARG A 97 9.11 -14.67 6.61
C ARG A 97 8.31 -14.09 5.45
N PRO A 98 8.90 -13.23 4.62
CA PRO A 98 8.17 -12.56 3.55
C PRO A 98 7.80 -13.54 2.43
N VAL A 99 6.62 -13.32 1.87
CA VAL A 99 6.11 -13.87 0.62
C VAL A 99 5.74 -12.67 -0.24
N PHE A 100 6.37 -12.52 -1.39
CA PHE A 100 6.17 -11.36 -2.25
C PHE A 100 5.07 -11.63 -3.27
N VAL A 101 4.25 -10.63 -3.55
CA VAL A 101 3.23 -10.68 -4.59
C VAL A 101 3.22 -9.40 -5.41
N HIS A 102 3.18 -9.56 -6.72
CA HIS A 102 2.89 -8.47 -7.65
C HIS A 102 1.51 -8.68 -8.26
N ILE A 103 0.64 -7.67 -8.17
CA ILE A 103 -0.66 -7.69 -8.84
C ILE A 103 -0.52 -6.98 -10.18
N LEU A 104 -0.74 -7.75 -11.24
CA LEU A 104 -0.70 -7.27 -12.61
C LEU A 104 -2.10 -6.80 -13.03
N PHE A 105 -2.19 -5.57 -13.51
CA PHE A 105 -3.40 -5.06 -14.14
C PHE A 105 -3.26 -5.19 -15.66
N SER A 106 -3.72 -6.30 -16.23
CA SER A 106 -3.58 -6.62 -17.66
C SER A 106 -4.24 -5.61 -18.58
N SER A 107 -5.20 -4.82 -18.06
CA SER A 107 -5.83 -3.71 -18.77
C SER A 107 -4.93 -2.46 -18.89
N GLU A 108 -3.81 -2.42 -18.17
CA GLU A 108 -2.85 -1.32 -18.20
C GLU A 108 -1.69 -1.68 -19.13
N GLN A 109 -1.23 -0.70 -19.91
CA GLN A 109 -0.01 -0.88 -20.71
C GLN A 109 1.18 -0.95 -19.74
N PHE A 110 1.83 -2.08 -19.71
CA PHE A 110 3.07 -2.27 -18.95
C PHE A 110 4.20 -2.71 -19.88
N ASP A 111 5.42 -2.34 -19.51
CA ASP A 111 6.61 -2.85 -20.20
C ASP A 111 6.98 -4.23 -19.63
N PRO A 112 6.95 -5.31 -20.44
CA PRO A 112 7.32 -6.66 -19.98
C PRO A 112 8.72 -6.75 -19.40
N ASN A 113 9.66 -5.93 -19.89
CA ASN A 113 11.03 -5.91 -19.38
C ASN A 113 11.07 -5.36 -17.95
N SER A 114 10.26 -4.36 -17.65
CA SER A 114 10.15 -3.78 -16.32
C SER A 114 9.58 -4.78 -15.32
N LEU A 115 8.54 -5.54 -15.70
CA LEU A 115 8.00 -6.61 -14.87
C LEU A 115 9.04 -7.70 -14.62
N SER A 116 9.73 -8.15 -15.68
CA SER A 116 10.78 -9.15 -15.58
C SER A 116 11.92 -8.70 -14.68
N ALA A 117 12.36 -7.44 -14.78
CA ALA A 117 13.40 -6.88 -13.92
C ALA A 117 12.95 -6.82 -12.45
N LEU A 118 11.73 -6.37 -12.17
CA LEU A 118 11.16 -6.32 -10.83
C LEU A 118 11.10 -7.70 -10.19
N VAL A 119 10.51 -8.66 -10.89
CA VAL A 119 10.36 -10.03 -10.38
C VAL A 119 11.72 -10.70 -10.20
N THR A 120 12.65 -10.55 -11.14
CA THR A 120 14.02 -11.07 -11.03
C THR A 120 14.71 -10.50 -9.80
N HIS A 121 14.55 -9.20 -9.51
CA HIS A 121 15.10 -8.61 -8.30
C HIS A 121 14.56 -9.29 -7.04
N VAL A 122 13.25 -9.43 -6.97
CA VAL A 122 12.60 -10.04 -5.80
C VAL A 122 13.01 -11.53 -5.68
N GLN A 123 13.05 -12.28 -6.78
CA GLN A 123 13.48 -13.69 -6.77
C GLN A 123 14.93 -13.89 -6.29
N ARG A 124 15.83 -12.94 -6.58
CA ARG A 124 17.20 -12.96 -6.05
C ARG A 124 17.28 -12.94 -4.53
N THR A 125 16.22 -12.53 -3.84
CA THR A 125 16.15 -12.56 -2.39
C THR A 125 16.04 -13.97 -1.81
N GLY A 126 15.70 -14.97 -2.64
CA GLY A 126 15.47 -16.36 -2.23
C GLY A 126 14.12 -16.62 -1.58
N TYR A 127 13.26 -15.60 -1.45
CA TYR A 127 11.90 -15.75 -0.92
C TYR A 127 10.88 -16.00 -2.05
N PRO A 128 9.73 -16.65 -1.75
CA PRO A 128 8.66 -16.85 -2.72
C PRO A 128 8.18 -15.53 -3.32
N CYS A 129 8.01 -15.52 -4.64
CA CYS A 129 7.48 -14.37 -5.38
C CYS A 129 6.42 -14.86 -6.37
N TYR A 130 5.23 -14.30 -6.26
CA TYR A 130 4.09 -14.63 -7.10
C TYR A 130 3.67 -13.43 -7.94
N VAL A 131 3.15 -13.71 -9.13
CA VAL A 131 2.48 -12.73 -9.98
C VAL A 131 1.04 -13.17 -10.15
N VAL A 132 0.10 -12.27 -9.91
CA VAL A 132 -1.33 -12.54 -9.96
C VAL A 132 -2.00 -11.45 -10.78
N ASP A 133 -2.81 -11.84 -11.76
CA ASP A 133 -3.61 -10.90 -12.55
C ASP A 133 -4.77 -10.36 -11.70
N ALA A 134 -5.03 -9.06 -11.76
CA ALA A 134 -6.13 -8.42 -11.06
C ALA A 134 -7.50 -9.00 -11.44
N ALA A 135 -7.63 -9.49 -12.68
CA ALA A 135 -8.83 -10.16 -13.16
C ALA A 135 -9.16 -11.46 -12.41
N SER A 136 -8.19 -12.02 -11.68
CA SER A 136 -8.40 -13.19 -10.81
C SER A 136 -9.37 -12.89 -9.64
N ILE A 137 -9.78 -11.64 -9.46
CA ILE A 137 -10.84 -11.28 -8.51
C ILE A 137 -12.16 -11.99 -8.84
N PHE A 138 -12.39 -12.32 -10.11
CA PHE A 138 -13.56 -13.08 -10.58
C PHE A 138 -13.43 -14.60 -10.40
N ALA A 139 -12.25 -15.11 -10.08
CA ALA A 139 -12.03 -16.55 -9.95
C ALA A 139 -12.66 -17.08 -8.64
N PRO A 140 -13.51 -18.10 -8.67
CA PRO A 140 -14.02 -18.75 -7.46
C PRO A 140 -12.88 -19.38 -6.63
N HIS A 141 -11.86 -19.92 -7.29
CA HIS A 141 -10.70 -20.57 -6.70
C HIS A 141 -9.42 -19.81 -7.03
N ILE A 142 -9.08 -18.84 -6.20
CA ILE A 142 -7.91 -17.97 -6.42
C ILE A 142 -6.59 -18.73 -6.53
N LYS A 143 -6.46 -19.88 -5.89
CA LYS A 143 -5.24 -20.70 -5.86
C LYS A 143 -4.71 -21.06 -7.25
N GLU A 144 -5.61 -21.30 -8.20
CA GLU A 144 -5.28 -21.68 -9.58
C GLU A 144 -4.63 -20.53 -10.36
N HIS A 145 -4.79 -19.30 -9.87
CA HIS A 145 -4.29 -18.08 -10.51
C HIS A 145 -3.03 -17.51 -9.82
N ILE A 146 -2.49 -18.21 -8.81
CA ILE A 146 -1.24 -17.83 -8.14
C ILE A 146 -0.09 -18.46 -8.91
N CYS A 147 0.58 -17.68 -9.74
CA CYS A 147 1.66 -18.16 -10.60
C CYS A 147 3.03 -17.76 -10.04
N SER A 148 3.96 -18.71 -9.96
CA SER A 148 5.38 -18.37 -9.90
C SER A 148 5.77 -17.80 -11.25
N PHE A 149 6.43 -16.64 -11.27
CA PHE A 149 6.79 -15.99 -12.51
C PHE A 149 7.87 -16.79 -13.25
N SER A 150 7.56 -17.25 -14.46
CA SER A 150 8.44 -18.03 -15.32
C SER A 150 8.98 -17.25 -16.53
N GLY A 151 8.83 -15.92 -16.54
CA GLY A 151 9.21 -15.04 -17.65
C GLY A 151 8.05 -14.64 -18.56
N GLU A 152 6.92 -15.34 -18.49
CA GLU A 152 5.70 -14.99 -19.22
C GLU A 152 4.63 -14.40 -18.28
N THR A 153 3.87 -13.47 -18.81
CA THR A 153 2.74 -12.90 -18.06
C THR A 153 1.63 -13.94 -17.92
N PRO A 154 1.09 -14.15 -16.70
CA PRO A 154 -0.02 -15.07 -16.53
C PRO A 154 -1.23 -14.61 -17.35
N LYS A 155 -1.77 -15.51 -18.15
CA LYS A 155 -3.02 -15.28 -18.88
C LYS A 155 -4.18 -15.63 -17.97
N CYS A 156 -5.05 -14.64 -17.68
CA CYS A 156 -6.25 -14.85 -16.88
C CYS A 156 -7.46 -14.99 -17.78
N SER A 157 -8.25 -16.04 -17.59
CA SER A 157 -9.50 -16.27 -18.35
C SER A 157 -10.56 -15.18 -18.12
N TYR A 158 -10.42 -14.42 -17.04
CA TYR A 158 -11.33 -13.34 -16.64
C TYR A 158 -10.88 -11.95 -17.11
N ALA A 159 -9.81 -11.85 -17.92
CA ALA A 159 -9.23 -10.56 -18.33
C ALA A 159 -10.26 -9.66 -19.05
N GLN A 160 -11.11 -10.24 -19.92
CA GLN A 160 -12.16 -9.49 -20.62
C GLN A 160 -13.20 -8.94 -19.64
N GLN A 161 -13.67 -9.73 -18.69
CA GLN A 161 -14.65 -9.29 -17.68
C GLN A 161 -14.10 -8.14 -16.84
N PHE A 162 -12.81 -8.21 -16.46
CA PHE A 162 -12.15 -7.13 -15.73
C PHE A 162 -12.04 -5.85 -16.57
N GLN A 163 -11.73 -5.99 -17.87
CA GLN A 163 -11.68 -4.87 -18.80
C GLN A 163 -13.05 -4.23 -18.98
N ASP A 164 -14.10 -5.03 -19.15
CA ASP A 164 -15.49 -4.57 -19.30
C ASP A 164 -15.95 -3.83 -18.03
N LEU A 165 -15.59 -4.35 -16.85
CA LEU A 165 -15.86 -3.67 -15.58
C LEU A 165 -15.14 -2.32 -15.50
N CYS A 166 -13.87 -2.25 -15.88
CA CYS A 166 -13.12 -0.98 -15.89
C CYS A 166 -13.72 0.03 -16.88
N ASN A 167 -14.15 -0.43 -18.05
CA ASN A 167 -14.74 0.40 -19.09
C ASN A 167 -16.15 0.91 -18.71
N SER A 168 -16.84 0.21 -17.80
CA SER A 168 -18.16 0.61 -17.31
C SER A 168 -18.13 1.71 -16.24
N CYS A 169 -16.94 2.14 -15.80
CA CYS A 169 -16.79 3.24 -14.85
C CYS A 169 -17.05 4.59 -15.52
N THR A 170 -17.94 5.40 -14.95
CA THR A 170 -18.35 6.69 -15.54
C THR A 170 -17.29 7.79 -15.41
N SER A 171 -16.34 7.66 -14.49
CA SER A 171 -15.29 8.67 -14.25
C SER A 171 -13.97 8.05 -13.82
N GLY A 172 -12.87 8.81 -13.99
CA GLY A 172 -11.55 8.41 -13.52
C GLY A 172 -11.48 8.24 -12.01
N THR A 173 -12.24 9.03 -11.26
CA THR A 173 -12.35 8.91 -9.80
C THR A 173 -12.93 7.55 -9.41
N VAL A 174 -14.03 7.14 -10.05
CA VAL A 174 -14.68 5.84 -9.81
C VAL A 174 -13.74 4.70 -10.21
N LEU A 175 -13.12 4.78 -11.38
CA LEU A 175 -12.19 3.76 -11.87
C LEU A 175 -10.98 3.58 -10.94
N ASN A 176 -10.36 4.67 -10.49
CA ASN A 176 -9.23 4.61 -9.57
C ASN A 176 -9.62 4.04 -8.20
N GLU A 177 -10.75 4.45 -7.67
CA GLU A 177 -11.23 3.97 -6.38
C GLU A 177 -11.64 2.48 -6.47
N LEU A 178 -12.40 2.10 -7.49
CA LEU A 178 -12.81 0.72 -7.70
C LEU A 178 -11.60 -0.20 -7.83
N THR A 179 -10.65 0.11 -8.71
CA THR A 179 -9.44 -0.71 -8.90
C THR A 179 -8.61 -0.82 -7.62
N TYR A 180 -8.54 0.24 -6.80
CA TYR A 180 -7.89 0.18 -5.50
C TYR A 180 -8.63 -0.78 -4.54
N ARG A 181 -9.97 -0.72 -4.46
CA ARG A 181 -10.76 -1.62 -3.62
C ARG A 181 -10.65 -3.07 -4.05
N LEU A 182 -10.70 -3.32 -5.35
CA LEU A 182 -10.53 -4.67 -5.90
C LEU A 182 -9.12 -5.22 -5.63
N LYS A 183 -8.09 -4.37 -5.70
CA LYS A 183 -6.74 -4.74 -5.31
C LYS A 183 -6.66 -5.17 -3.83
N MET A 184 -7.26 -4.39 -2.93
CA MET A 184 -7.28 -4.71 -1.50
C MET A 184 -8.04 -6.02 -1.22
N ALA A 185 -9.17 -6.22 -1.90
CA ALA A 185 -9.95 -7.45 -1.82
C ALA A 185 -9.15 -8.66 -2.35
N LEU A 186 -8.42 -8.50 -3.46
CA LEU A 186 -7.58 -9.55 -4.01
C LEU A 186 -6.41 -9.90 -3.09
N LEU A 187 -5.75 -8.91 -2.50
CA LEU A 187 -4.69 -9.14 -1.50
C LEU A 187 -5.21 -9.91 -0.28
N TYR A 188 -6.42 -9.57 0.18
CA TYR A 188 -7.09 -10.31 1.25
C TYR A 188 -7.31 -11.77 0.86
N ARG A 189 -7.90 -12.04 -0.32
CA ARG A 189 -8.12 -13.39 -0.82
C ARG A 189 -6.84 -14.21 -0.95
N LEU A 190 -5.78 -13.57 -1.44
CA LEU A 190 -4.46 -14.19 -1.56
C LEU A 190 -3.87 -14.54 -0.19
N ALA A 191 -3.99 -13.64 0.80
CA ALA A 191 -3.53 -13.90 2.15
C ALA A 191 -4.29 -15.09 2.78
N CYS A 192 -5.61 -15.12 2.67
CA CYS A 192 -6.43 -16.25 3.14
C CYS A 192 -6.03 -17.57 2.46
N CYS A 193 -5.89 -17.56 1.13
CA CYS A 193 -5.51 -18.75 0.35
C CYS A 193 -4.12 -19.29 0.73
N LEU A 194 -3.17 -18.40 0.99
CA LEU A 194 -1.81 -18.74 1.39
C LEU A 194 -1.66 -18.93 2.91
N LYS A 195 -2.74 -18.77 3.68
CA LYS A 195 -2.76 -18.84 5.14
C LYS A 195 -1.77 -17.87 5.80
N LEU A 196 -1.85 -16.61 5.42
CA LEU A 196 -1.00 -15.52 5.88
C LEU A 196 -1.83 -14.50 6.67
N ASP A 197 -1.44 -14.23 7.92
CA ASP A 197 -2.18 -13.35 8.83
C ASP A 197 -1.92 -11.85 8.56
N PHE A 198 -0.85 -11.54 7.83
CA PHE A 198 -0.38 -10.17 7.63
C PHE A 198 -0.14 -9.84 6.16
N VAL A 199 -0.58 -8.65 5.75
CA VAL A 199 -0.28 -8.06 4.43
C VAL A 199 0.42 -6.72 4.64
N LEU A 200 1.59 -6.53 4.05
CA LEU A 200 2.36 -5.30 4.09
C LEU A 200 2.12 -4.50 2.82
N LEU A 201 1.75 -3.23 2.98
CA LEU A 201 1.53 -2.27 1.91
C LEU A 201 2.64 -1.22 1.88
N ASP A 202 2.96 -0.73 0.69
CA ASP A 202 4.01 0.26 0.43
C ASP A 202 3.58 1.72 0.66
N SER A 203 2.44 1.96 1.31
CA SER A 203 1.84 3.28 1.48
C SER A 203 2.71 4.21 2.33
N THR A 204 3.25 5.26 1.71
CA THR A 204 4.00 6.33 2.37
C THR A 204 3.09 7.38 2.98
N SER A 205 3.63 8.24 3.86
CA SER A 205 2.87 9.36 4.42
C SER A 205 2.36 10.32 3.34
N THR A 206 3.13 10.55 2.27
CA THR A 206 2.72 11.42 1.15
C THR A 206 1.49 10.83 0.45
N VAL A 207 1.53 9.53 0.10
CA VAL A 207 0.41 8.83 -0.53
C VAL A 207 -0.82 8.79 0.37
N LEU A 208 -0.63 8.50 1.65
CA LEU A 208 -1.73 8.48 2.63
C LEU A 208 -2.35 9.86 2.85
N SER A 209 -1.55 10.93 2.82
CA SER A 209 -2.09 12.30 2.93
C SER A 209 -2.95 12.67 1.71
N ALA A 210 -2.53 12.29 0.51
CA ALA A 210 -3.35 12.44 -0.69
C ALA A 210 -4.65 11.63 -0.59
N ALA A 211 -4.57 10.39 -0.07
CA ALA A 211 -5.73 9.56 0.17
C ALA A 211 -6.71 10.18 1.18
N VAL A 212 -6.22 10.84 2.25
CA VAL A 212 -7.07 11.59 3.20
C VAL A 212 -7.89 12.64 2.47
N LEU A 213 -7.24 13.51 1.67
CA LEU A 213 -7.95 14.57 0.94
C LEU A 213 -8.94 13.99 -0.07
N SER A 214 -8.52 12.98 -0.82
CA SER A 214 -9.38 12.30 -1.77
C SER A 214 -10.61 11.66 -1.11
N ASN A 215 -10.44 11.00 0.04
CA ASN A 215 -11.53 10.38 0.79
C ASN A 215 -12.50 11.43 1.36
N VAL A 216 -11.98 12.57 1.87
CA VAL A 216 -12.83 13.68 2.32
C VAL A 216 -13.66 14.22 1.16
N ALA A 217 -13.04 14.48 0.01
CA ALA A 217 -13.72 15.00 -1.17
C ALA A 217 -14.79 14.02 -1.73
N GLN A 218 -14.64 12.73 -1.49
CA GLN A 218 -15.60 11.69 -1.91
C GLN A 218 -16.61 11.33 -0.81
N GLY A 219 -16.68 12.05 0.31
CA GLY A 219 -17.61 11.76 1.39
C GLY A 219 -17.31 10.46 2.17
N ARG A 220 -16.06 9.98 2.14
CA ARG A 220 -15.61 8.73 2.78
C ARG A 220 -14.99 8.95 4.16
N GLY A 221 -15.40 9.99 4.87
CA GLY A 221 -14.86 10.40 6.17
C GLY A 221 -14.72 9.28 7.21
N PRO A 222 -15.75 8.43 7.43
CA PRO A 222 -15.71 7.36 8.44
C PRO A 222 -14.59 6.33 8.24
N GLN A 223 -14.12 6.13 7.01
CA GLN A 223 -13.10 5.14 6.70
C GLN A 223 -11.66 5.66 6.81
N ILE A 224 -11.48 6.98 6.92
CA ILE A 224 -10.16 7.63 6.84
C ILE A 224 -9.21 7.10 7.92
N ALA A 225 -9.67 6.99 9.16
CA ALA A 225 -8.82 6.58 10.28
C ALA A 225 -8.20 5.20 10.04
N ASP A 226 -9.00 4.24 9.60
CA ASP A 226 -8.56 2.87 9.31
C ASP A 226 -7.64 2.83 8.08
N GLU A 227 -7.93 3.62 7.05
CA GLU A 227 -7.16 3.63 5.81
C GLU A 227 -5.77 4.25 5.97
N VAL A 228 -5.58 5.14 6.94
CA VAL A 228 -4.27 5.70 7.25
C VAL A 228 -3.59 5.06 8.45
N ALA A 229 -4.26 4.15 9.15
CA ALA A 229 -3.69 3.48 10.30
C ALA A 229 -2.46 2.65 9.91
N MET A 230 -1.49 2.55 10.83
CA MET A 230 -0.37 1.62 10.70
C MET A 230 -0.86 0.17 10.62
N ILE A 231 -1.91 -0.14 11.38
CA ILE A 231 -2.51 -1.46 11.52
C ILE A 231 -3.99 -1.34 11.19
N ASP A 232 -4.41 -2.03 10.16
CA ASP A 232 -5.80 -2.08 9.69
C ASP A 232 -6.36 -3.49 9.91
N ARG A 233 -7.30 -3.62 10.83
CA ARG A 233 -7.92 -4.88 11.25
C ARG A 233 -9.37 -5.04 10.76
N ARG A 234 -9.79 -4.29 9.75
CA ARG A 234 -11.15 -4.39 9.21
C ARG A 234 -11.43 -5.72 8.51
N TRP A 235 -10.39 -6.39 8.03
CA TRP A 235 -10.49 -7.66 7.31
C TRP A 235 -10.44 -8.83 8.28
N VAL A 236 -11.36 -9.77 8.12
CA VAL A 236 -11.42 -10.96 8.97
C VAL A 236 -10.13 -11.78 8.80
N ASP A 237 -9.49 -12.17 9.87
CA ASP A 237 -8.29 -13.02 9.92
C ASP A 237 -7.03 -12.46 9.27
N VAL A 238 -7.12 -11.34 8.57
CA VAL A 238 -5.97 -10.72 7.90
C VAL A 238 -5.78 -9.29 8.37
N THR A 239 -4.60 -8.98 8.83
CA THR A 239 -4.22 -7.62 9.26
C THR A 239 -3.37 -6.95 8.20
N PHE A 240 -3.82 -5.81 7.68
CA PHE A 240 -3.02 -5.00 6.78
C PHE A 240 -2.13 -4.04 7.55
N LEU A 241 -0.87 -3.95 7.17
CA LEU A 241 0.15 -3.14 7.79
C LEU A 241 0.72 -2.12 6.80
N ARG A 242 0.96 -0.89 7.25
CA ARG A 242 1.56 0.18 6.46
C ARG A 242 2.90 0.63 7.06
N PRO A 243 3.97 -0.16 6.89
CA PRO A 243 5.26 0.09 7.53
C PRO A 243 5.91 1.42 7.14
N LEU A 244 5.60 1.91 5.93
CA LEU A 244 6.13 3.17 5.40
C LEU A 244 5.25 4.39 5.72
N ARG A 245 4.21 4.23 6.55
CA ARG A 245 3.28 5.30 6.93
C ARG A 245 3.96 6.58 7.46
N GLU A 246 5.09 6.46 8.08
CA GLU A 246 5.85 7.60 8.60
C GLU A 246 6.92 8.12 7.62
N PHE A 247 7.15 7.44 6.49
CA PHE A 247 8.12 7.84 5.48
C PHE A 247 7.46 8.68 4.38
N THR A 248 8.14 9.74 3.96
CA THR A 248 7.73 10.51 2.78
C THR A 248 8.22 9.85 1.49
N ASN A 249 7.64 10.25 0.35
CA ASN A 249 8.13 9.81 -0.97
C ASN A 249 9.60 10.18 -1.18
N GLU A 250 10.03 11.36 -0.70
CA GLU A 250 11.42 11.80 -0.74
C GLU A 250 12.35 10.85 0.06
N GLU A 251 11.95 10.49 1.29
CA GLU A 251 12.75 9.58 2.13
C GLU A 251 12.94 8.21 1.49
N VAL A 252 11.90 7.64 0.89
CA VAL A 252 11.99 6.31 0.24
C VAL A 252 12.79 6.37 -1.06
N ALA A 253 12.65 7.44 -1.84
CA ALA A 253 13.45 7.64 -3.05
C ALA A 253 14.95 7.76 -2.72
N LEU A 254 15.30 8.57 -1.70
CA LEU A 254 16.68 8.69 -1.23
C LEU A 254 17.20 7.38 -0.62
N PHE A 255 16.34 6.64 0.10
CA PHE A 255 16.73 5.34 0.63
C PHE A 255 17.11 4.38 -0.50
N ASN A 256 16.31 4.27 -1.55
CA ASN A 256 16.62 3.44 -2.71
C ASN A 256 17.90 3.89 -3.39
N TYR A 257 18.06 5.20 -3.63
CA TYR A 257 19.24 5.74 -4.30
C TYR A 257 20.54 5.38 -3.57
N PHE A 258 20.57 5.40 -2.25
CA PHE A 258 21.76 5.12 -1.46
C PHE A 258 21.87 3.66 -0.98
N PHE A 259 20.80 2.89 -1.02
CA PHE A 259 20.81 1.50 -0.59
C PHE A 259 21.34 0.57 -1.67
N HIS A 260 21.07 0.88 -2.92
CA HIS A 260 21.58 0.11 -4.03
C HIS A 260 22.92 0.68 -4.50
N GLU A 261 23.98 -0.12 -4.38
CA GLU A 261 25.21 0.12 -5.09
C GLU A 261 24.92 0.17 -6.61
N ARG A 262 24.55 1.35 -7.11
CA ARG A 262 24.52 1.82 -8.51
C ARG A 262 23.96 0.90 -9.62
N GLN A 263 23.41 -0.29 -9.33
CA GLN A 263 23.13 -1.25 -10.40
C GLN A 263 21.66 -1.57 -10.70
N ILE A 264 20.72 -1.06 -9.93
CA ILE A 264 19.32 -1.34 -10.22
C ILE A 264 18.54 -0.02 -10.20
N THR A 265 18.62 0.72 -11.31
CA THR A 265 17.51 1.57 -11.70
C THR A 265 16.35 0.62 -11.99
N PHE A 266 15.51 0.40 -10.98
CA PHE A 266 14.19 -0.11 -11.33
C PHE A 266 13.60 0.91 -12.28
N PRO A 267 13.13 0.46 -13.44
CA PRO A 267 12.14 1.25 -14.11
C PRO A 267 11.04 1.38 -13.05
N VAL A 268 10.99 2.55 -12.40
CA VAL A 268 9.76 2.99 -11.79
C VAL A 268 8.73 2.70 -12.87
N TYR A 269 7.79 1.80 -12.62
CA TYR A 269 6.62 1.67 -13.49
C TYR A 269 6.28 3.10 -13.87
N PRO A 270 6.32 3.47 -15.15
CA PRO A 270 6.01 4.84 -15.54
C PRO A 270 4.72 5.11 -14.84
N GLN A 271 4.76 6.08 -13.91
CA GLN A 271 3.64 6.47 -13.04
C GLN A 271 2.39 6.19 -13.82
N ARG A 272 1.69 5.09 -13.51
CA ARG A 272 0.63 4.44 -14.27
C ARG A 272 0.37 5.26 -15.51
N LEU A 273 0.64 4.77 -16.73
CA LEU A 273 0.28 5.53 -17.93
C LEU A 273 -1.17 5.91 -17.73
N LEU A 274 -1.36 7.10 -17.13
CA LEU A 274 -2.68 7.53 -16.70
C LEU A 274 -3.41 7.71 -18.00
N THR A 275 -4.32 6.79 -18.28
CA THR A 275 -5.27 7.06 -19.35
C THR A 275 -5.87 8.43 -19.07
N PRO A 276 -6.23 9.22 -20.08
CA PRO A 276 -6.81 10.56 -19.85
C PRO A 276 -7.95 10.52 -18.84
N LEU A 277 -8.72 9.45 -18.82
CA LEU A 277 -9.80 9.24 -17.85
C LEU A 277 -9.26 9.15 -16.40
N ARG A 278 -8.22 8.35 -16.16
CA ARG A 278 -7.63 8.21 -14.82
C ARG A 278 -6.93 9.46 -14.34
N ALA A 279 -6.32 10.22 -15.26
CA ALA A 279 -5.66 11.48 -14.96
C ALA A 279 -6.65 12.52 -14.43
N ALA A 280 -7.86 12.58 -15.00
CA ALA A 280 -8.94 13.46 -14.56
C ALA A 280 -9.69 12.87 -13.35
N SER A 281 -9.00 12.71 -12.21
CA SER A 281 -9.58 12.12 -11.01
C SER A 281 -9.22 12.90 -9.74
N ILE A 282 -10.09 12.81 -8.74
CA ILE A 282 -9.86 13.41 -7.41
C ILE A 282 -8.57 12.84 -6.77
N GLN A 283 -8.27 11.56 -6.98
CA GLN A 283 -7.07 10.92 -6.44
C GLN A 283 -5.80 11.54 -7.01
N VAL A 284 -5.75 11.79 -8.33
CA VAL A 284 -4.59 12.41 -8.98
C VAL A 284 -4.46 13.86 -8.55
N ALA A 285 -5.55 14.63 -8.59
CA ALA A 285 -5.55 16.02 -8.16
C ALA A 285 -5.10 16.18 -6.69
N SER A 286 -5.56 15.28 -5.80
CA SER A 286 -5.14 15.26 -4.39
C SER A 286 -3.65 14.93 -4.24
N SER A 287 -3.11 14.02 -5.07
CA SER A 287 -1.70 13.65 -5.05
C SER A 287 -0.81 14.81 -5.48
N GLU A 288 -1.13 15.43 -6.61
CA GLU A 288 -0.42 16.61 -7.12
C GLU A 288 -0.46 17.78 -6.14
N PHE A 289 -1.61 18.01 -5.51
CA PHE A 289 -1.77 19.05 -4.51
C PHE A 289 -0.90 18.81 -3.27
N VAL A 290 -0.88 17.58 -2.73
CA VAL A 290 -0.04 17.24 -1.57
C VAL A 290 1.45 17.33 -1.93
N GLU A 291 1.85 16.85 -3.09
CA GLU A 291 3.24 16.94 -3.55
C GLU A 291 3.69 18.40 -3.69
N HIS A 292 2.85 19.25 -4.26
CA HIS A 292 3.13 20.69 -4.35
C HIS A 292 3.23 21.35 -2.96
N LEU A 293 2.27 21.09 -2.09
CA LEU A 293 2.31 21.62 -0.71
C LEU A 293 3.54 21.16 0.07
N GLN A 294 3.99 19.93 -0.14
CA GLN A 294 5.15 19.39 0.58
C GLN A 294 6.45 20.13 0.20
N THR A 295 6.56 20.68 -1.01
CA THR A 295 7.74 21.46 -1.43
C THR A 295 7.87 22.76 -0.64
N GLU A 296 6.75 23.41 -0.31
CA GLU A 296 6.73 24.69 0.40
C GLU A 296 6.57 24.49 1.93
N PHE A 297 5.71 23.56 2.33
CA PHE A 297 5.31 23.30 3.72
C PHE A 297 5.61 21.86 4.13
N SER A 298 6.84 21.59 4.51
CA SER A 298 7.34 20.22 4.82
C SER A 298 6.55 19.50 5.95
N SER A 299 5.83 20.21 6.81
CA SER A 299 5.02 19.64 7.89
C SER A 299 3.60 19.24 7.48
N THR A 300 3.14 19.60 6.26
CA THR A 300 1.76 19.37 5.82
C THR A 300 1.38 17.90 5.87
N VAL A 301 2.23 17.03 5.33
CA VAL A 301 1.99 15.58 5.29
C VAL A 301 1.85 14.99 6.69
N THR A 302 2.74 15.35 7.61
CA THR A 302 2.67 14.86 9.00
C THR A 302 1.44 15.38 9.73
N THR A 303 1.04 16.62 9.48
CA THR A 303 -0.16 17.23 10.08
C THR A 303 -1.43 16.57 9.56
N LEU A 304 -1.53 16.31 8.24
CA LEU A 304 -2.67 15.61 7.64
C LEU A 304 -2.83 14.21 8.23
N ILE A 305 -1.74 13.43 8.31
CA ILE A 305 -1.77 12.08 8.88
C ILE A 305 -2.13 12.10 10.37
N ALA A 306 -1.59 13.05 11.14
CA ALA A 306 -1.91 13.19 12.56
C ALA A 306 -3.38 13.58 12.77
N SER A 307 -3.92 14.45 11.93
CA SER A 307 -5.33 14.84 11.98
C SER A 307 -6.24 13.67 11.58
N ALA A 308 -5.92 12.98 10.50
CA ALA A 308 -6.66 11.82 10.02
C ALA A 308 -6.73 10.69 11.07
N SER A 309 -5.66 10.51 11.85
CA SER A 309 -5.63 9.50 12.94
C SER A 309 -6.56 9.83 14.12
N LYS A 310 -7.07 11.06 14.21
CA LYS A 310 -8.02 11.49 15.24
C LYS A 310 -9.48 11.31 14.79
N PHE A 311 -9.74 11.06 13.51
CA PHE A 311 -11.07 10.69 13.07
C PHE A 311 -11.45 9.39 13.77
N GLN A 312 -12.50 9.43 14.56
CA GLN A 312 -13.05 8.21 15.15
C GLN A 312 -14.13 7.69 14.22
N PRO A 313 -14.16 6.38 13.95
CA PRO A 313 -15.33 5.79 13.32
C PRO A 313 -16.53 6.15 14.16
N THR A 314 -17.61 6.58 13.54
CA THR A 314 -18.85 7.00 14.20
C THR A 314 -19.43 5.92 15.14
N ASN A 315 -18.87 4.73 15.11
CA ASN A 315 -19.36 3.50 15.68
C ASN A 315 -18.96 3.23 17.14
N ASN A 316 -18.05 4.03 17.74
CA ASN A 316 -17.59 3.73 19.10
C ASN A 316 -18.64 3.97 20.21
N ASN A 317 -19.79 4.59 19.90
CA ASN A 317 -20.82 4.97 20.88
C ASN A 317 -22.24 4.50 20.53
N LEU A 318 -22.44 3.78 19.43
CA LEU A 318 -23.77 3.28 19.07
C LEU A 318 -23.88 1.80 19.43
N ALA A 319 -24.73 1.49 20.39
CA ALA A 319 -25.21 0.12 20.61
C ALA A 319 -26.08 -0.27 19.40
N GLY A 320 -25.56 -1.09 18.51
CA GLY A 320 -26.27 -1.54 17.31
C GLY A 320 -25.52 -2.67 16.61
N ASP A 321 -26.23 -3.39 15.78
CA ASP A 321 -25.64 -4.44 14.94
C ASP A 321 -24.79 -3.79 13.83
N PHE A 322 -23.52 -4.17 13.77
CA PHE A 322 -22.61 -3.70 12.73
C PHE A 322 -22.46 -4.75 11.65
N VAL A 323 -22.53 -4.31 10.41
CA VAL A 323 -22.31 -5.12 9.22
C VAL A 323 -21.04 -4.65 8.51
N SER A 324 -20.20 -5.58 8.12
CA SER A 324 -18.99 -5.30 7.35
C SER A 324 -19.34 -5.06 5.88
N CYS A 325 -18.88 -3.94 5.33
CA CYS A 325 -19.00 -3.64 3.91
C CYS A 325 -18.34 -4.74 3.06
N SER A 326 -19.06 -5.25 2.06
CA SER A 326 -18.54 -6.34 1.21
C SER A 326 -17.32 -5.94 0.39
N LEU A 327 -17.14 -4.65 0.08
CA LEU A 327 -16.04 -4.18 -0.77
C LEU A 327 -14.81 -3.70 0.03
N CYS A 328 -15.00 -2.91 1.10
CA CYS A 328 -13.88 -2.31 1.84
C CYS A 328 -13.73 -2.83 3.27
N SER A 329 -14.57 -3.76 3.70
CA SER A 329 -14.60 -4.34 5.04
C SER A 329 -14.77 -3.34 6.21
N SER A 330 -15.14 -2.09 5.92
CA SER A 330 -15.47 -1.12 6.97
C SER A 330 -16.78 -1.50 7.66
N ASN A 331 -16.81 -1.40 8.98
CA ASN A 331 -18.02 -1.61 9.75
C ASN A 331 -18.99 -0.45 9.53
N THR A 332 -20.24 -0.79 9.27
CA THR A 332 -21.34 0.16 9.07
C THR A 332 -22.51 -0.26 9.95
N ASN A 333 -23.20 0.71 10.55
CA ASN A 333 -24.40 0.39 11.31
C ASN A 333 -25.47 -0.19 10.37
N ALA A 334 -26.02 -1.35 10.73
CA ALA A 334 -27.04 -2.05 9.94
C ALA A 334 -28.28 -1.20 9.69
N GLU A 335 -28.66 -0.33 10.64
CA GLU A 335 -29.80 0.59 10.50
C GLU A 335 -29.62 1.65 9.40
N LEU A 336 -28.36 1.97 9.06
CA LEU A 336 -28.05 2.91 7.97
C LEU A 336 -28.03 2.25 6.58
N LEU A 337 -28.12 0.93 6.54
CA LEU A 337 -28.17 0.18 5.30
C LEU A 337 -29.62 -0.04 4.86
N LYS A 338 -29.94 0.37 3.66
CA LYS A 338 -31.19 -0.04 3.02
C LYS A 338 -31.15 -1.55 2.88
N ASP A 339 -32.07 -2.28 3.20
CA ASP A 339 -32.23 -3.74 3.10
C ASP A 339 -30.93 -4.57 2.86
N ILE A 340 -30.37 -5.13 3.94
CA ILE A 340 -29.10 -5.90 3.98
C ILE A 340 -29.13 -7.12 3.02
N ASN A 341 -30.32 -7.58 2.64
CA ASN A 341 -30.51 -8.72 1.76
C ASN A 341 -30.38 -8.38 0.28
N THR A 342 -30.39 -7.09 -0.09
CA THR A 342 -30.18 -6.66 -1.46
C THR A 342 -28.70 -6.49 -1.77
N PHE A 343 -28.33 -6.53 -3.04
CA PHE A 343 -26.96 -6.25 -3.47
C PHE A 343 -26.49 -4.86 -3.00
N GLU A 344 -27.34 -3.85 -3.06
CA GLU A 344 -27.04 -2.47 -2.68
C GLU A 344 -26.87 -2.29 -1.17
N GLY A 345 -27.60 -3.02 -0.36
CA GLY A 345 -27.51 -2.98 1.11
C GLY A 345 -26.24 -3.58 1.70
N ARG A 346 -25.32 -4.09 0.87
CA ARG A 346 -24.05 -4.70 1.32
C ARG A 346 -22.87 -3.74 1.34
N PHE A 347 -23.08 -2.46 1.03
CA PHE A 347 -22.00 -1.49 0.90
C PHE A 347 -22.14 -0.34 1.92
N CYS A 348 -21.02 0.11 2.47
CA CYS A 348 -20.99 1.37 3.18
C CYS A 348 -21.29 2.53 2.21
N TYR A 349 -21.67 3.70 2.76
CA TYR A 349 -22.02 4.89 1.97
C TYR A 349 -21.02 5.21 0.85
N GLY A 350 -19.72 5.24 1.20
CA GLY A 350 -18.68 5.56 0.21
C GLY A 350 -18.51 4.49 -0.88
N CYS A 351 -18.74 3.21 -0.58
CA CYS A 351 -18.68 2.15 -1.60
C CYS A 351 -19.96 2.10 -2.43
N ALA A 352 -21.12 2.39 -1.85
CA ALA A 352 -22.38 2.51 -2.59
C ALA A 352 -22.29 3.58 -3.68
N GLY A 353 -21.73 4.77 -3.35
CA GLY A 353 -21.52 5.83 -4.32
C GLY A 353 -20.57 5.47 -5.49
N ILE A 354 -19.62 4.53 -5.27
CA ILE A 354 -18.80 3.98 -6.36
C ILE A 354 -19.65 3.05 -7.23
N ILE A 355 -20.36 2.12 -6.60
CA ILE A 355 -21.16 1.10 -7.31
C ILE A 355 -22.28 1.71 -8.13
N GLU A 356 -22.90 2.79 -7.65
CA GLU A 356 -23.93 3.53 -8.42
C GLU A 356 -23.40 4.07 -9.74
N GLN A 357 -22.10 4.39 -9.81
CA GLN A 357 -21.42 4.94 -10.99
C GLN A 357 -20.70 3.88 -11.83
N VAL A 358 -21.02 2.61 -11.66
CA VAL A 358 -20.53 1.47 -12.46
C VAL A 358 -21.72 0.87 -13.20
N ASP A 359 -21.69 0.89 -14.52
CA ASP A 359 -22.80 0.35 -15.33
C ASP A 359 -22.86 -1.17 -15.29
N ALA A 360 -21.71 -1.86 -15.21
CA ALA A 360 -21.60 -3.33 -15.16
C ALA A 360 -21.93 -3.91 -13.77
N LYS A 361 -23.12 -3.68 -13.27
CA LYS A 361 -23.54 -4.12 -11.92
C LYS A 361 -23.54 -5.63 -11.74
N GLU A 362 -23.83 -6.40 -12.79
CA GLU A 362 -23.79 -7.87 -12.75
C GLU A 362 -22.38 -8.41 -12.48
N LEU A 363 -21.35 -7.78 -13.09
CA LEU A 363 -19.96 -8.14 -12.84
C LEU A 363 -19.58 -7.83 -11.39
N MET A 364 -20.01 -6.69 -10.85
CA MET A 364 -19.81 -6.37 -9.45
C MET A 364 -20.54 -7.34 -8.51
N ALA A 365 -21.74 -7.75 -8.85
CA ALA A 365 -22.50 -8.73 -8.07
C ALA A 365 -21.78 -10.08 -7.98
N SER A 366 -21.18 -10.54 -9.08
CA SER A 366 -20.39 -11.78 -9.10
C SER A 366 -19.17 -11.72 -8.20
N ILE A 367 -18.41 -10.60 -8.20
CA ILE A 367 -17.27 -10.38 -7.28
C ILE A 367 -17.74 -10.40 -5.83
N VAL A 368 -18.82 -9.67 -5.52
CA VAL A 368 -19.35 -9.58 -4.14
C VAL A 368 -19.82 -10.96 -3.65
N ALA A 369 -20.47 -11.75 -4.51
CA ALA A 369 -20.89 -13.10 -4.15
C ALA A 369 -19.70 -14.00 -3.77
N ILE A 370 -18.58 -13.89 -4.49
CA ILE A 370 -17.35 -14.61 -4.18
C ILE A 370 -16.77 -14.14 -2.82
N MET A 371 -16.68 -12.83 -2.63
CA MET A 371 -16.12 -12.23 -1.41
C MET A 371 -16.93 -12.60 -0.15
N VAL A 372 -18.25 -12.64 -0.26
CA VAL A 372 -19.14 -13.01 0.86
C VAL A 372 -18.94 -14.47 1.22
N LYS A 373 -18.92 -15.38 0.23
CA LYS A 373 -18.68 -16.81 0.48
C LYS A 373 -17.34 -17.07 1.16
N GLU A 374 -16.29 -16.39 0.77
CA GLU A 374 -14.98 -16.56 1.40
C GLU A 374 -14.95 -16.05 2.84
N LYS A 375 -15.57 -14.89 3.12
CA LYS A 375 -15.67 -14.36 4.49
C LYS A 375 -16.48 -15.28 5.43
N ASP A 376 -17.55 -15.88 4.93
CA ASP A 376 -18.37 -16.80 5.72
C ASP A 376 -17.63 -18.13 5.98
N SER A 377 -16.94 -18.67 4.98
CA SER A 377 -16.11 -19.88 5.14
C SER A 377 -14.97 -19.70 6.16
N SER A 378 -14.41 -18.49 6.26
CA SER A 378 -13.38 -18.17 7.25
C SER A 378 -13.93 -18.17 8.67
N LYS A 379 -15.17 -17.69 8.89
CA LYS A 379 -15.82 -17.70 10.20
C LYS A 379 -16.06 -19.11 10.74
N ASP A 380 -16.47 -20.02 9.86
CA ASP A 380 -16.76 -21.43 10.23
C ASP A 380 -15.49 -22.17 10.65
N LEU A 381 -14.33 -21.84 10.10
CA LEU A 381 -13.04 -22.42 10.50
C LEU A 381 -12.61 -21.96 11.90
N HIS A 382 -12.94 -20.74 12.32
CA HIS A 382 -12.60 -20.23 13.65
C HIS A 382 -13.48 -20.76 14.77
N VAL A 383 -14.73 -21.11 14.52
CA VAL A 383 -15.61 -21.73 15.53
C VAL A 383 -15.07 -23.10 15.97
N ASN A 384 -14.31 -23.79 15.09
CA ASN A 384 -13.72 -25.09 15.38
C ASN A 384 -12.27 -25.05 15.88
N CYS A 385 -11.65 -23.88 15.99
CA CYS A 385 -10.25 -23.68 16.40
C CYS A 385 -10.10 -22.72 17.58
N LEU A 386 -10.97 -22.77 18.59
CA LEU A 386 -10.65 -22.21 19.88
C LEU A 386 -9.70 -23.17 20.62
N PRO A 387 -8.40 -22.91 20.69
CA PRO A 387 -7.55 -23.65 21.59
C PRO A 387 -7.90 -23.24 23.01
N ALA A 388 -8.18 -24.23 23.87
CA ALA A 388 -8.24 -24.10 25.30
C ALA A 388 -6.92 -23.50 25.85
N TYR A 389 -6.83 -22.18 25.91
CA TYR A 389 -5.85 -21.42 26.69
C TYR A 389 -6.57 -20.44 27.61
N ALA A 390 -7.41 -21.00 28.47
CA ALA A 390 -7.75 -20.39 29.73
C ALA A 390 -7.25 -21.33 30.82
N ASN A 391 -6.31 -20.88 31.66
CA ASN A 391 -5.71 -21.46 32.84
C ASN A 391 -4.27 -22.01 32.67
N LYS A 392 -3.31 -21.06 32.75
CA LYS A 392 -2.23 -21.15 33.78
C LYS A 392 -1.56 -19.77 33.89
#